data_17735cf819060402052c402b9fc1192e
#
_entry.id   17735cf819060402052c402b9fc1192e
#
_cell.length_a   1.000
_cell.length_b   1.000
_cell.length_c   1.000
_cell.angle_alpha   90.00
_cell.angle_beta   90.00
_cell.angle_gamma   90.00
#
_symmetry.space_group_name_H-M   'P 1'
#
loop_
_entity.id
_entity.type
_entity.pdbx_description
1 polymer ?
#
loop_
_entity_poly.entity_id
_entity_poly.type
_entity_poly.pdbx_seq_one_letter_code
_entity_poly.pdbx_strand_id
1 'polypeptide(L)'
;MFASKIKRFLAGAFALIYISTVSVAIDGSEVNSQTPSDTNTETSGDESTEVGGESTENTWENAISTDYVSGSATIALPPEIVGKAAILMDADTGAILYAKNAYDTMYPASITKIMTALVTIENCSQEDIVTYTADCINQLPYDASRYGVVAGEQVTIKDSLYMLLLRSANEVAIGLANHVAGNEAAFGELMTARAKEAGALNTNFTNASGLHQDTHYTTAYDMAMIAKDAIKNTTFAQVWGSPSYIISPTNKVARENKIWHTHQMIVNTRAAYYSYAKAGKTGYTDAAGRTLVTYASKNGMNLICVVMKSTTASVCKDTRALFEYGFDNFKKVNAENDETRFGQASDSFFIKHKDLFEYSGILLEVGNGSVTIPSNAELSQVGYYLEYPEEGDSNILNIKYYIGDNYLGKTSLSLNTKTDKNIGLVPDKQEPSGEYVTVKEDFPIDIRYVAIGAGALLVVILIIVFLQKTKEKRKIKRERKKLFKKSKLRFK
;
A
#
# COMPACT_ATOMS: atom_id res chain seq x y z
N MET A 1 2.98 -19.49 21.14
CA MET A 1 4.00 -18.42 21.22
C MET A 1 5.46 -18.91 21.24
N PHE A 2 5.75 -20.13 21.73
CA PHE A 2 7.12 -20.69 21.77
C PHE A 2 7.60 -21.26 20.42
N ALA A 3 6.70 -21.93 19.67
CA ALA A 3 7.02 -22.56 18.38
C ALA A 3 7.31 -21.54 17.24
N SER A 4 6.69 -20.36 17.30
CA SER A 4 6.89 -19.27 16.30
C SER A 4 8.27 -18.58 16.47
N LYS A 5 8.79 -18.49 17.68
CA LYS A 5 10.13 -17.93 17.92
C LYS A 5 11.25 -18.87 17.50
N ILE A 6 11.02 -20.18 17.59
CA ILE A 6 11.99 -21.21 17.14
C ILE A 6 12.07 -21.24 15.61
N LYS A 7 10.95 -21.08 14.88
CA LYS A 7 10.96 -21.00 13.42
C LYS A 7 11.73 -19.78 12.88
N ARG A 8 11.59 -18.62 13.52
CA ARG A 8 12.35 -17.42 13.15
C ARG A 8 13.84 -17.50 13.47
N PHE A 9 14.20 -18.23 14.52
CA PHE A 9 15.62 -18.46 14.90
C PHE A 9 16.30 -19.45 13.96
N LEU A 10 15.60 -20.48 13.52
CA LEU A 10 16.10 -21.46 12.54
C LEU A 10 16.26 -20.85 11.15
N ALA A 11 15.33 -20.00 10.70
CA ALA A 11 15.45 -19.28 9.43
C ALA A 11 16.65 -18.32 9.41
N GLY A 12 16.91 -17.60 10.52
CA GLY A 12 18.08 -16.71 10.64
C GLY A 12 19.41 -17.47 10.69
N ALA A 13 19.45 -18.67 11.29
CA ALA A 13 20.64 -19.49 11.32
C ALA A 13 20.99 -20.13 9.95
N PHE A 14 19.99 -20.48 9.15
CA PHE A 14 20.19 -20.97 7.78
C PHE A 14 20.74 -19.88 6.85
N ALA A 15 20.25 -18.63 6.98
CA ALA A 15 20.75 -17.49 6.20
C ALA A 15 22.23 -17.17 6.52
N LEU A 16 22.62 -17.24 7.79
CA LEU A 16 24.01 -17.01 8.20
C LEU A 16 24.99 -18.11 7.75
N ILE A 17 24.50 -19.36 7.63
CA ILE A 17 25.33 -20.47 7.14
C ILE A 17 25.51 -20.36 5.62
N TYR A 18 24.51 -19.88 4.88
CA TYR A 18 24.59 -19.67 3.43
C TYR A 18 25.58 -18.53 3.08
N ILE A 19 25.60 -17.46 3.85
CA ILE A 19 26.53 -16.32 3.66
C ILE A 19 27.98 -16.73 4.00
N SER A 20 28.21 -17.57 5.01
CA SER A 20 29.55 -18.00 5.39
C SER A 20 30.16 -19.06 4.45
N THR A 21 29.37 -19.82 3.73
CA THR A 21 29.86 -20.81 2.76
C THR A 21 30.22 -20.23 1.39
N VAL A 22 29.64 -19.09 1.04
CA VAL A 22 29.97 -18.37 -0.21
C VAL A 22 31.24 -17.52 -0.06
N SER A 23 31.60 -17.08 1.15
CA SER A 23 32.79 -16.24 1.40
C SER A 23 34.12 -17.00 1.52
N VAL A 24 34.11 -18.33 1.55
CA VAL A 24 35.34 -19.16 1.70
C VAL A 24 35.85 -19.70 0.35
N ALA A 25 35.13 -19.49 -0.75
CA ALA A 25 35.49 -20.03 -2.07
C ALA A 25 36.33 -19.07 -2.95
N ILE A 26 36.74 -17.90 -2.44
CA ILE A 26 37.59 -16.94 -3.21
C ILE A 26 38.82 -16.60 -2.39
N ASP A 27 39.75 -17.55 -2.28
CA ASP A 27 41.14 -17.25 -2.00
C ASP A 27 42.04 -18.37 -2.52
N GLY A 28 42.83 -18.07 -3.51
CA GLY A 28 43.87 -19.01 -3.98
C GLY A 28 44.19 -18.97 -5.47
N SER A 29 44.77 -17.87 -6.00
CA SER A 29 45.80 -18.00 -7.05
C SER A 29 46.69 -16.77 -7.06
N GLU A 30 47.86 -16.92 -6.43
CA GLU A 30 49.00 -16.02 -6.64
C GLU A 30 49.50 -16.12 -8.08
N VAL A 31 49.75 -14.99 -8.74
CA VAL A 31 50.72 -14.88 -9.83
C VAL A 31 51.53 -13.60 -9.65
N ASN A 32 52.79 -13.86 -9.65
CA ASN A 32 54.02 -13.17 -9.38
C ASN A 32 54.21 -11.81 -10.08
N SER A 33 54.82 -10.92 -9.33
CA SER A 33 55.28 -9.58 -9.67
C SER A 33 56.56 -9.54 -10.50
N GLN A 34 56.74 -8.52 -11.30
CA GLN A 34 58.05 -7.88 -11.52
C GLN A 34 57.87 -6.41 -11.82
N THR A 35 58.45 -5.58 -10.95
CA THR A 35 58.79 -4.17 -11.19
C THR A 35 60.03 -4.02 -12.02
N PRO A 36 60.21 -2.88 -12.73
CA PRO A 36 61.41 -2.06 -12.47
C PRO A 36 61.12 -0.56 -12.35
N SER A 37 62.07 0.04 -11.69
CA SER A 37 62.26 1.36 -11.13
C SER A 37 62.48 2.53 -12.13
N ASP A 38 62.11 3.73 -11.60
CA ASP A 38 62.73 5.05 -11.69
C ASP A 38 62.95 5.79 -13.03
N THR A 39 62.40 6.99 -13.18
CA THR A 39 63.17 8.27 -13.09
C THR A 39 62.26 9.50 -13.26
N ASN A 40 62.55 10.54 -12.47
CA ASN A 40 61.97 11.89 -12.40
C ASN A 40 61.95 12.66 -13.73
N THR A 41 60.95 13.57 -13.90
CA THR A 41 61.20 15.03 -14.07
C THR A 41 59.88 15.83 -14.00
N GLU A 42 59.90 16.94 -13.27
CA GLU A 42 58.87 17.97 -13.13
C GLU A 42 58.58 18.71 -14.43
N THR A 43 57.31 19.07 -14.71
CA THR A 43 56.95 20.46 -15.04
C THR A 43 55.41 20.63 -15.09
N SER A 44 55.01 21.77 -14.58
CA SER A 44 53.71 22.39 -14.45
C SER A 44 52.81 22.43 -15.69
N GLY A 45 51.47 22.34 -15.51
CA GLY A 45 50.47 22.77 -16.48
C GLY A 45 49.09 22.22 -16.17
N ASP A 46 48.22 23.12 -15.73
CA ASP A 46 46.80 23.03 -15.50
C ASP A 46 46.03 22.40 -16.67
N GLU A 47 45.13 21.45 -16.39
CA GLU A 47 43.79 21.34 -16.93
C GLU A 47 43.17 19.99 -16.50
N SER A 48 42.09 20.11 -15.76
CA SER A 48 41.27 19.03 -15.24
C SER A 48 40.48 18.33 -16.35
N THR A 49 40.74 17.04 -16.58
CA THR A 49 39.80 16.09 -17.18
C THR A 49 39.89 14.80 -16.39
N GLU A 50 38.90 14.58 -15.53
CA GLU A 50 38.70 13.29 -14.88
C GLU A 50 38.35 12.24 -15.94
N VAL A 51 39.26 11.35 -16.20
CA VAL A 51 39.00 10.08 -16.87
C VAL A 51 38.79 9.06 -15.77
N GLY A 52 37.49 8.70 -15.54
CA GLY A 52 37.10 7.66 -14.61
C GLY A 52 37.73 6.32 -15.00
N GLY A 53 38.48 5.73 -14.06
CA GLY A 53 38.94 4.37 -14.16
C GLY A 53 37.75 3.39 -14.10
N GLU A 54 37.62 2.56 -15.14
CA GLU A 54 36.69 1.42 -15.12
C GLU A 54 37.17 0.41 -14.08
N SER A 55 36.42 0.33 -12.98
CA SER A 55 36.48 -0.83 -12.08
C SER A 55 35.71 -1.97 -12.73
N THR A 56 36.38 -3.06 -13.03
CA THR A 56 35.77 -4.32 -13.45
C THR A 56 35.10 -4.97 -12.25
N GLU A 57 33.99 -4.39 -11.75
CA GLU A 57 33.09 -5.04 -10.79
C GLU A 57 32.03 -5.83 -11.54
N ASN A 58 31.72 -7.01 -11.02
CA ASN A 58 30.84 -8.07 -11.53
C ASN A 58 29.62 -7.55 -12.32
N THR A 59 29.62 -7.78 -13.61
CA THR A 59 28.67 -7.20 -14.57
C THR A 59 27.24 -7.71 -14.45
N TRP A 60 26.97 -8.77 -13.69
CA TRP A 60 25.61 -9.29 -13.55
C TRP A 60 24.85 -8.69 -12.34
N GLU A 61 25.54 -8.25 -11.27
CA GLU A 61 24.90 -7.55 -10.14
C GLU A 61 24.46 -6.14 -10.50
N ASN A 62 25.07 -5.53 -11.53
CA ASN A 62 24.69 -4.23 -12.07
C ASN A 62 23.60 -4.29 -13.16
N ALA A 63 23.15 -5.50 -13.54
CA ALA A 63 22.19 -5.68 -14.63
C ALA A 63 20.75 -5.33 -14.24
N ILE A 64 20.42 -5.41 -12.95
CA ILE A 64 19.10 -5.04 -12.40
C ILE A 64 19.34 -3.99 -11.33
N SER A 65 19.40 -2.73 -11.76
CA SER A 65 19.45 -1.60 -10.83
C SER A 65 18.08 -1.43 -10.17
N THR A 66 18.05 -1.57 -8.84
CA THR A 66 16.89 -1.17 -8.02
C THR A 66 16.90 0.34 -7.76
N ASP A 67 17.90 1.06 -8.28
CA ASP A 67 18.03 2.49 -8.11
C ASP A 67 17.05 3.26 -9.00
N TYR A 68 16.70 4.46 -8.54
CA TYR A 68 15.82 5.35 -9.27
C TYR A 68 16.48 5.83 -10.58
N VAL A 69 15.78 5.59 -11.69
CA VAL A 69 16.15 6.19 -12.98
C VAL A 69 15.38 7.49 -13.15
N SER A 70 16.10 8.61 -13.13
CA SER A 70 15.50 9.94 -13.22
C SER A 70 14.82 10.18 -14.57
N GLY A 71 13.65 10.84 -14.53
CA GLY A 71 12.92 11.29 -15.70
C GLY A 71 13.02 12.81 -15.91
N SER A 72 12.64 13.28 -17.10
CA SER A 72 12.61 14.71 -17.47
C SER A 72 11.24 15.37 -17.35
N ALA A 73 10.20 14.60 -17.01
CA ALA A 73 8.82 15.10 -16.88
C ALA A 73 8.67 16.06 -15.70
N THR A 74 7.88 17.11 -15.87
CA THR A 74 7.59 18.12 -14.84
C THR A 74 6.10 18.24 -14.58
N ILE A 75 5.74 18.60 -13.35
CA ILE A 75 4.34 18.78 -12.91
C ILE A 75 4.01 20.29 -12.90
N ALA A 76 2.82 20.66 -13.38
CA ALA A 76 2.32 22.02 -13.33
C ALA A 76 2.10 22.48 -11.87
N LEU A 77 2.19 23.79 -11.63
CA LEU A 77 1.95 24.36 -10.31
C LEU A 77 0.50 24.16 -9.88
N PRO A 78 0.26 23.64 -8.68
CA PRO A 78 -1.08 23.37 -8.18
C PRO A 78 -1.79 24.66 -7.71
N PRO A 79 -3.14 24.65 -7.60
CA PRO A 79 -3.90 25.77 -7.05
C PRO A 79 -3.68 25.92 -5.54
N GLU A 80 -3.79 27.16 -5.06
CA GLU A 80 -3.91 27.43 -3.63
C GLU A 80 -5.32 27.14 -3.13
N ILE A 81 -5.43 26.53 -1.95
CA ILE A 81 -6.69 26.16 -1.30
C ILE A 81 -6.76 26.65 0.15
N VAL A 82 -7.98 26.86 0.63
CA VAL A 82 -8.25 27.30 2.01
C VAL A 82 -8.15 26.15 3.02
N GLY A 83 -8.48 24.94 2.62
CA GLY A 83 -8.35 23.74 3.47
C GLY A 83 -6.95 23.63 4.10
N LYS A 84 -6.88 23.29 5.39
CA LYS A 84 -5.58 23.15 6.08
C LYS A 84 -4.82 21.92 5.63
N ALA A 85 -5.54 20.81 5.40
CA ALA A 85 -4.98 19.61 4.82
C ALA A 85 -5.81 19.17 3.63
N ALA A 86 -5.17 18.68 2.57
CA ALA A 86 -5.85 18.11 1.42
C ALA A 86 -4.95 17.15 0.64
N ILE A 87 -5.60 16.27 -0.10
CA ILE A 87 -4.98 15.37 -1.07
C ILE A 87 -5.86 15.22 -2.30
N LEU A 88 -5.23 15.13 -3.47
CA LEU A 88 -5.84 14.65 -4.69
C LEU A 88 -5.09 13.40 -5.15
N MET A 89 -5.79 12.30 -5.25
CA MET A 89 -5.24 10.98 -5.56
C MET A 89 -5.97 10.36 -6.74
N ASP A 90 -5.25 9.74 -7.66
CA ASP A 90 -5.85 8.85 -8.66
C ASP A 90 -6.36 7.57 -7.96
N ALA A 91 -7.64 7.28 -8.11
CA ALA A 91 -8.30 6.17 -7.42
C ALA A 91 -7.83 4.79 -7.93
N ASP A 92 -7.39 4.70 -9.17
CA ASP A 92 -6.97 3.45 -9.79
C ASP A 92 -5.50 3.15 -9.46
N THR A 93 -4.61 4.11 -9.71
CA THR A 93 -3.15 3.93 -9.53
C THR A 93 -2.68 4.19 -8.10
N GLY A 94 -3.35 5.07 -7.36
CA GLY A 94 -2.89 5.58 -6.08
C GLY A 94 -1.89 6.73 -6.19
N ALA A 95 -1.66 7.24 -7.40
CA ALA A 95 -0.80 8.39 -7.65
C ALA A 95 -1.31 9.64 -6.90
N ILE A 96 -0.40 10.32 -6.21
CA ILE A 96 -0.72 11.57 -5.50
C ILE A 96 -0.46 12.74 -6.45
N LEU A 97 -1.53 13.40 -6.89
CA LEU A 97 -1.46 14.53 -7.82
C LEU A 97 -1.31 15.88 -7.09
N TYR A 98 -1.78 15.93 -5.85
CA TYR A 98 -1.66 17.07 -4.96
C TYR A 98 -1.63 16.62 -3.51
N ALA A 99 -0.77 17.23 -2.70
CA ALA A 99 -0.72 17.03 -1.27
C ALA A 99 -0.42 18.35 -0.55
N LYS A 100 -1.21 18.67 0.45
CA LYS A 100 -1.01 19.78 1.39
C LYS A 100 -1.26 19.26 2.78
N ASN A 101 -0.23 19.18 3.63
CA ASN A 101 -0.33 18.65 4.99
C ASN A 101 -1.12 17.33 5.04
N ALA A 102 -0.96 16.49 3.98
CA ALA A 102 -1.82 15.33 3.75
C ALA A 102 -1.65 14.24 4.81
N TYR A 103 -0.53 14.25 5.51
CA TYR A 103 -0.18 13.28 6.56
C TYR A 103 -0.37 13.83 7.98
N ASP A 104 -0.77 15.11 8.12
CA ASP A 104 -1.05 15.70 9.43
C ASP A 104 -2.30 15.08 10.04
N THR A 105 -2.22 14.83 11.35
CA THR A 105 -3.36 14.32 12.13
C THR A 105 -4.47 15.36 12.21
N MET A 106 -5.68 14.97 11.80
CA MET A 106 -6.87 15.80 11.76
C MET A 106 -8.09 15.06 12.30
N TYR A 107 -9.10 15.79 12.75
CA TYR A 107 -10.39 15.21 13.12
C TYR A 107 -11.25 15.00 11.88
N PRO A 108 -11.77 13.78 11.64
CA PRO A 108 -12.52 13.47 10.43
C PRO A 108 -13.94 14.06 10.42
N ALA A 109 -14.57 14.24 11.57
CA ALA A 109 -16.01 14.43 11.65
C ALA A 109 -16.76 13.31 10.88
N SER A 110 -17.90 13.61 10.26
CA SER A 110 -18.75 12.59 9.62
C SER A 110 -18.20 11.95 8.34
N ILE A 111 -16.98 12.29 7.87
CA ILE A 111 -16.34 11.46 6.83
C ILE A 111 -15.94 10.08 7.36
N THR A 112 -15.85 9.91 8.70
CA THR A 112 -15.80 8.62 9.41
C THR A 112 -16.81 7.60 8.88
N LYS A 113 -18.01 8.04 8.52
CA LYS A 113 -19.10 7.18 8.07
C LYS A 113 -18.84 6.42 6.76
N ILE A 114 -17.78 6.79 6.03
CA ILE A 114 -17.24 6.00 4.91
C ILE A 114 -16.79 4.62 5.43
N MET A 115 -15.98 4.62 6.49
CA MET A 115 -15.50 3.38 7.11
C MET A 115 -16.63 2.63 7.83
N THR A 116 -17.55 3.34 8.49
CA THR A 116 -18.73 2.74 9.11
C THR A 116 -19.57 1.97 8.10
N ALA A 117 -19.82 2.57 6.92
CA ALA A 117 -20.56 1.91 5.84
C ALA A 117 -19.82 0.69 5.30
N LEU A 118 -18.50 0.81 5.06
CA LEU A 118 -17.68 -0.28 4.53
C LEU A 118 -17.70 -1.49 5.48
N VAL A 119 -17.39 -1.28 6.75
CA VAL A 119 -17.38 -2.36 7.77
C VAL A 119 -18.77 -2.98 7.91
N THR A 120 -19.84 -2.17 7.86
CA THR A 120 -21.22 -2.72 7.90
C THR A 120 -21.51 -3.62 6.69
N ILE A 121 -21.16 -3.19 5.47
CA ILE A 121 -21.40 -3.96 4.24
C ILE A 121 -20.59 -5.27 4.24
N GLU A 122 -19.41 -5.26 4.81
CA GLU A 122 -18.55 -6.46 4.88
C GLU A 122 -19.01 -7.49 5.91
N ASN A 123 -19.83 -7.09 6.91
CA ASN A 123 -20.25 -7.95 8.01
C ASN A 123 -21.74 -8.29 8.03
N CYS A 124 -22.57 -7.65 7.19
CA CYS A 124 -24.03 -7.84 7.20
C CYS A 124 -24.60 -8.03 5.80
N SER A 125 -25.71 -8.77 5.70
CA SER A 125 -26.54 -8.77 4.51
C SER A 125 -27.34 -7.46 4.39
N GLN A 126 -27.57 -6.99 3.18
CA GLN A 126 -28.39 -5.80 2.94
C GLN A 126 -29.83 -5.94 3.46
N GLU A 127 -30.32 -7.15 3.56
CA GLU A 127 -31.69 -7.50 4.01
C GLU A 127 -31.81 -7.69 5.54
N ASP A 128 -30.67 -7.72 6.25
CA ASP A 128 -30.70 -7.82 7.72
C ASP A 128 -31.39 -6.61 8.32
N ILE A 129 -32.07 -6.82 9.45
CA ILE A 129 -32.90 -5.81 10.11
C ILE A 129 -32.18 -5.26 11.34
N VAL A 130 -31.92 -3.97 11.32
CA VAL A 130 -31.44 -3.22 12.49
C VAL A 130 -32.63 -2.74 13.32
N THR A 131 -32.62 -3.00 14.62
CA THR A 131 -33.56 -2.42 15.57
C THR A 131 -32.92 -1.27 16.33
N TYR A 132 -33.41 -0.05 16.13
CA TYR A 132 -32.88 1.14 16.78
C TYR A 132 -33.39 1.26 18.21
N THR A 133 -32.46 1.28 19.17
CA THR A 133 -32.83 1.40 20.60
C THR A 133 -32.90 2.88 21.02
N ALA A 134 -33.53 3.14 22.16
CA ALA A 134 -33.58 4.47 22.76
C ALA A 134 -32.17 5.03 23.02
N ASP A 135 -31.20 4.17 23.35
CA ASP A 135 -29.80 4.57 23.62
C ASP A 135 -29.11 5.11 22.39
N CYS A 136 -29.38 4.56 21.19
CA CYS A 136 -28.83 5.09 19.95
C CYS A 136 -29.24 6.56 19.67
N ILE A 137 -30.36 6.98 20.22
CA ILE A 137 -31.01 8.28 19.97
C ILE A 137 -30.67 9.29 21.07
N ASN A 138 -30.82 8.87 22.34
CA ASN A 138 -30.79 9.74 23.51
C ASN A 138 -29.37 10.24 23.87
N GLN A 139 -28.34 9.50 23.53
CA GLN A 139 -26.95 9.88 23.81
C GLN A 139 -26.39 10.97 22.86
N LEU A 140 -27.14 11.31 21.80
CA LEU A 140 -26.66 12.26 20.80
C LEU A 140 -26.84 13.71 21.23
N PRO A 141 -25.86 14.60 20.98
CA PRO A 141 -26.04 16.04 21.14
C PRO A 141 -27.24 16.56 20.35
N TYR A 142 -27.88 17.62 20.84
CA TYR A 142 -29.11 18.17 20.25
C TYR A 142 -28.92 18.57 18.76
N ASP A 143 -27.79 19.12 18.43
CA ASP A 143 -27.42 19.63 17.09
C ASP A 143 -26.80 18.57 16.18
N ALA A 144 -26.67 17.32 16.65
CA ALA A 144 -26.12 16.22 15.85
C ALA A 144 -27.03 15.91 14.65
N SER A 145 -26.42 15.66 13.48
CA SER A 145 -27.17 15.27 12.27
C SER A 145 -27.93 13.97 12.51
N ARG A 146 -29.22 13.96 12.17
CA ARG A 146 -30.13 12.81 12.33
C ARG A 146 -30.95 12.59 11.06
N TYR A 147 -31.36 11.35 10.84
CA TYR A 147 -32.47 11.01 9.95
C TYR A 147 -33.79 11.13 10.69
N GLY A 148 -33.85 10.69 11.95
CA GLY A 148 -34.98 10.76 12.83
C GLY A 148 -35.68 9.39 13.06
N VAL A 149 -34.91 8.29 13.08
CA VAL A 149 -35.43 6.98 13.52
C VAL A 149 -35.88 7.07 14.97
N VAL A 150 -36.91 6.28 15.31
CA VAL A 150 -37.49 6.23 16.66
C VAL A 150 -37.15 4.91 17.35
N ALA A 151 -37.23 4.91 18.69
CA ALA A 151 -36.95 3.72 19.49
C ALA A 151 -37.89 2.54 19.11
N GLY A 152 -37.28 1.38 18.86
CA GLY A 152 -37.98 0.17 18.40
C GLY A 152 -38.31 0.17 16.91
N GLU A 153 -37.80 1.15 16.14
CA GLU A 153 -37.92 1.14 14.69
C GLU A 153 -36.98 0.08 14.09
N GLN A 154 -37.49 -0.66 13.12
CA GLN A 154 -36.78 -1.74 12.42
C GLN A 154 -36.59 -1.35 10.97
N VAL A 155 -35.32 -1.31 10.54
CA VAL A 155 -34.92 -0.84 9.20
C VAL A 155 -33.91 -1.82 8.62
N THR A 156 -33.97 -2.07 7.33
CA THR A 156 -32.97 -2.90 6.66
C THR A 156 -31.57 -2.26 6.71
N ILE A 157 -30.51 -3.07 6.67
CA ILE A 157 -29.13 -2.57 6.51
C ILE A 157 -29.04 -1.68 5.27
N LYS A 158 -29.65 -2.07 4.17
CA LYS A 158 -29.69 -1.28 2.94
C LYS A 158 -30.22 0.14 3.17
N ASP A 159 -31.41 0.29 3.73
CA ASP A 159 -32.02 1.60 3.99
C ASP A 159 -31.20 2.40 5.02
N SER A 160 -30.65 1.70 6.04
CA SER A 160 -29.76 2.29 7.05
C SER A 160 -28.48 2.87 6.43
N LEU A 161 -27.86 2.19 5.44
CA LEU A 161 -26.70 2.69 4.73
C LEU A 161 -27.00 3.99 3.94
N TYR A 162 -28.19 4.08 3.31
CA TYR A 162 -28.61 5.31 2.65
C TYR A 162 -28.87 6.44 3.65
N MET A 163 -29.50 6.18 4.79
CA MET A 163 -29.65 7.17 5.86
C MET A 163 -28.28 7.63 6.39
N LEU A 164 -27.33 6.69 6.58
CA LEU A 164 -25.97 6.94 7.05
C LEU A 164 -25.19 7.87 6.11
N LEU A 165 -25.13 7.54 4.83
CA LEU A 165 -24.27 8.24 3.88
C LEU A 165 -24.93 9.50 3.32
N LEU A 166 -26.23 9.46 2.96
CA LEU A 166 -26.90 10.60 2.36
C LEU A 166 -27.30 11.67 3.39
N ARG A 167 -27.81 11.23 4.57
CA ARG A 167 -28.28 12.17 5.63
C ARG A 167 -27.26 12.39 6.72
N SER A 168 -26.18 11.62 6.72
CA SER A 168 -25.17 11.68 7.78
C SER A 168 -25.71 11.36 9.17
N ALA A 169 -26.72 10.47 9.26
CA ALA A 169 -27.45 10.14 10.47
C ALA A 169 -26.54 9.51 11.54
N ASN A 170 -26.42 10.18 12.69
CA ASN A 170 -25.55 9.70 13.77
C ASN A 170 -26.17 8.55 14.56
N GLU A 171 -27.49 8.62 14.83
CA GLU A 171 -28.23 7.53 15.49
C GLU A 171 -28.18 6.25 14.66
N VAL A 172 -28.16 6.39 13.34
CA VAL A 172 -28.04 5.25 12.44
C VAL A 172 -26.64 4.65 12.52
N ALA A 173 -25.59 5.49 12.58
CA ALA A 173 -24.21 5.01 12.76
C ALA A 173 -24.06 4.19 14.05
N ILE A 174 -24.63 4.68 15.16
CA ILE A 174 -24.61 3.98 16.45
C ILE A 174 -25.40 2.66 16.39
N GLY A 175 -26.59 2.68 15.76
CA GLY A 175 -27.40 1.48 15.59
C GLY A 175 -26.70 0.40 14.77
N LEU A 176 -26.01 0.78 13.69
CA LEU A 176 -25.21 -0.13 12.88
C LEU A 176 -24.03 -0.68 13.67
N ALA A 177 -23.30 0.16 14.42
CA ALA A 177 -22.20 -0.28 15.27
C ALA A 177 -22.65 -1.31 16.32
N ASN A 178 -23.78 -1.04 16.98
CA ASN A 178 -24.36 -1.96 17.96
C ASN A 178 -24.83 -3.27 17.31
N HIS A 179 -25.37 -3.21 16.09
CA HIS A 179 -25.82 -4.40 15.36
C HIS A 179 -24.65 -5.30 14.95
N VAL A 180 -23.53 -4.71 14.45
CA VAL A 180 -22.37 -5.46 13.96
C VAL A 180 -21.48 -5.97 15.08
N ALA A 181 -21.20 -5.12 16.09
CA ALA A 181 -20.17 -5.38 17.10
C ALA A 181 -20.70 -5.36 18.56
N GLY A 182 -21.99 -5.16 18.75
CA GLY A 182 -22.61 -5.09 20.07
C GLY A 182 -22.48 -3.74 20.79
N ASN A 183 -21.48 -2.93 20.45
CA ASN A 183 -21.26 -1.58 20.97
C ASN A 183 -20.32 -0.76 20.09
N GLU A 184 -20.33 0.58 20.28
CA GLU A 184 -19.49 1.51 19.46
C GLU A 184 -17.98 1.33 19.69
N ALA A 185 -17.53 0.94 20.88
CA ALA A 185 -16.09 0.78 21.15
C ALA A 185 -15.52 -0.41 20.36
N ALA A 186 -16.16 -1.57 20.43
CA ALA A 186 -15.78 -2.75 19.66
C ALA A 186 -15.86 -2.48 18.14
N PHE A 187 -16.88 -1.73 17.69
CA PHE A 187 -16.99 -1.33 16.29
C PHE A 187 -15.88 -0.38 15.87
N GLY A 188 -15.45 0.56 16.74
CA GLY A 188 -14.32 1.45 16.51
C GLY A 188 -13.00 0.69 16.33
N GLU A 189 -12.79 -0.39 17.10
CA GLU A 189 -11.64 -1.29 16.93
C GLU A 189 -11.68 -2.00 15.56
N LEU A 190 -12.85 -2.52 15.13
CA LEU A 190 -13.03 -3.10 13.80
C LEU A 190 -12.74 -2.08 12.69
N MET A 191 -13.28 -0.86 12.81
CA MET A 191 -13.03 0.22 11.85
C MET A 191 -11.54 0.56 11.75
N THR A 192 -10.84 0.62 12.89
CA THR A 192 -9.40 0.94 12.93
C THR A 192 -8.57 -0.20 12.32
N ALA A 193 -8.91 -1.45 12.61
CA ALA A 193 -8.25 -2.60 12.00
C ALA A 193 -8.45 -2.60 10.47
N ARG A 194 -9.71 -2.41 10.02
CA ARG A 194 -10.05 -2.36 8.60
C ARG A 194 -9.42 -1.18 7.86
N ALA A 195 -9.24 -0.04 8.53
CA ALA A 195 -8.55 1.11 7.98
C ALA A 195 -7.07 0.80 7.70
N LYS A 196 -6.39 0.08 8.61
CA LYS A 196 -5.00 -0.35 8.42
C LYS A 196 -4.87 -1.31 7.22
N GLU A 197 -5.81 -2.21 7.00
CA GLU A 197 -5.85 -3.08 5.83
C GLU A 197 -5.98 -2.28 4.53
N ALA A 198 -6.71 -1.16 4.56
CA ALA A 198 -6.79 -0.23 3.43
C ALA A 198 -5.53 0.63 3.24
N GLY A 199 -4.52 0.51 4.12
CA GLY A 199 -3.29 1.31 4.09
C GLY A 199 -3.36 2.63 4.86
N ALA A 200 -4.43 2.87 5.63
CA ALA A 200 -4.62 4.04 6.47
C ALA A 200 -3.98 3.84 7.86
N LEU A 201 -2.67 4.03 7.96
CA LEU A 201 -1.87 3.65 9.12
C LEU A 201 -1.89 4.67 10.26
N ASN A 202 -2.27 5.92 9.98
CA ASN A 202 -2.32 7.03 10.93
C ASN A 202 -3.76 7.39 11.31
N THR A 203 -4.65 6.40 11.36
CA THR A 203 -6.07 6.54 11.66
C THR A 203 -6.45 5.74 12.89
N ASN A 204 -7.23 6.37 13.77
CA ASN A 204 -7.85 5.72 14.92
C ASN A 204 -9.32 6.13 15.02
N PHE A 205 -10.22 5.17 14.86
CA PHE A 205 -11.65 5.37 15.02
C PHE A 205 -12.09 4.88 16.40
N THR A 206 -12.80 5.72 17.15
CA THR A 206 -13.31 5.43 18.49
C THR A 206 -14.84 5.38 18.54
N ASN A 207 -15.51 5.83 17.47
CA ASN A 207 -16.96 5.78 17.31
C ASN A 207 -17.35 5.70 15.83
N ALA A 208 -18.58 5.29 15.55
CA ALA A 208 -19.10 5.08 14.21
C ALA A 208 -19.58 6.36 13.52
N SER A 209 -19.81 7.43 14.26
CA SER A 209 -20.45 8.65 13.75
C SER A 209 -19.48 9.75 13.31
N GLY A 210 -18.27 9.76 13.88
CA GLY A 210 -17.29 10.83 13.74
C GLY A 210 -17.57 12.03 14.65
N LEU A 211 -18.42 11.87 15.67
CA LEU A 211 -18.54 12.84 16.74
C LEU A 211 -17.17 13.01 17.43
N HIS A 212 -16.89 14.22 17.84
CA HIS A 212 -15.55 14.59 18.31
C HIS A 212 -15.16 13.83 19.58
N GLN A 213 -13.99 13.24 19.53
CA GLN A 213 -13.21 12.71 20.65
C GLN A 213 -11.73 12.94 20.34
N ASP A 214 -10.91 13.29 21.32
CA ASP A 214 -9.50 13.62 21.09
C ASP A 214 -8.71 12.48 20.47
N THR A 215 -9.09 11.24 20.76
CA THR A 215 -8.48 10.03 20.22
C THR A 215 -9.09 9.55 18.89
N HIS A 216 -10.12 10.26 18.35
CA HIS A 216 -10.75 9.95 17.08
C HIS A 216 -10.15 10.81 15.97
N TYR A 217 -9.14 10.30 15.28
CA TYR A 217 -8.37 11.06 14.31
C TYR A 217 -8.05 10.26 13.04
N THR A 218 -7.62 10.97 12.01
CA THR A 218 -7.19 10.45 10.71
C THR A 218 -6.26 11.47 10.04
N THR A 219 -5.83 11.17 8.80
CA THR A 219 -5.14 12.11 7.91
C THR A 219 -5.90 12.25 6.58
N ALA A 220 -5.60 13.28 5.78
CA ALA A 220 -6.18 13.39 4.45
C ALA A 220 -5.77 12.23 3.54
N TYR A 221 -4.51 11.78 3.66
CA TYR A 221 -4.00 10.60 2.96
C TYR A 221 -4.76 9.33 3.35
N ASP A 222 -4.91 9.07 4.63
CA ASP A 222 -5.59 7.88 5.14
C ASP A 222 -7.05 7.83 4.68
N MET A 223 -7.75 8.97 4.71
CA MET A 223 -9.13 9.04 4.19
C MET A 223 -9.21 8.82 2.68
N ALA A 224 -8.20 9.22 1.91
CA ALA A 224 -8.13 8.90 0.48
C ALA A 224 -7.89 7.40 0.26
N MET A 225 -7.03 6.77 1.05
CA MET A 225 -6.79 5.32 1.00
C MET A 225 -8.05 4.52 1.37
N ILE A 226 -8.76 4.92 2.42
CA ILE A 226 -10.04 4.33 2.81
C ILE A 226 -11.08 4.48 1.68
N ALA A 227 -11.22 5.67 1.09
CA ALA A 227 -12.15 5.91 0.00
C ALA A 227 -11.80 5.13 -1.27
N LYS A 228 -10.49 5.03 -1.59
CA LYS A 228 -9.96 4.24 -2.71
C LYS A 228 -10.26 2.76 -2.57
N ASP A 229 -10.21 2.23 -1.35
CA ASP A 229 -10.53 0.84 -1.10
C ASP A 229 -12.05 0.61 -1.08
N ALA A 230 -12.80 1.47 -0.41
CA ALA A 230 -14.25 1.38 -0.29
C ALA A 230 -14.97 1.42 -1.65
N ILE A 231 -14.50 2.26 -2.60
CA ILE A 231 -15.14 2.40 -3.93
C ILE A 231 -15.09 1.11 -4.77
N LYS A 232 -14.19 0.19 -4.45
CA LYS A 232 -14.11 -1.13 -5.10
C LYS A 232 -15.32 -2.02 -4.77
N ASN A 233 -15.94 -1.79 -3.61
CA ASN A 233 -17.17 -2.49 -3.23
C ASN A 233 -18.36 -1.88 -3.97
N THR A 234 -19.02 -2.67 -4.81
CA THR A 234 -20.12 -2.22 -5.69
C THR A 234 -21.33 -1.71 -4.91
N THR A 235 -21.68 -2.36 -3.78
CA THR A 235 -22.75 -1.91 -2.89
C THR A 235 -22.43 -0.56 -2.28
N PHE A 236 -21.19 -0.40 -1.76
CA PHE A 236 -20.73 0.88 -1.23
C PHE A 236 -20.78 1.98 -2.30
N ALA A 237 -20.23 1.73 -3.48
CA ALA A 237 -20.19 2.68 -4.59
C ALA A 237 -21.60 3.14 -4.98
N GLN A 238 -22.56 2.23 -5.05
CA GLN A 238 -23.96 2.52 -5.36
C GLN A 238 -24.59 3.44 -4.31
N VAL A 239 -24.47 3.12 -3.02
CA VAL A 239 -25.06 3.92 -1.95
C VAL A 239 -24.37 5.29 -1.87
N TRP A 240 -23.04 5.31 -1.89
CA TRP A 240 -22.22 6.52 -1.75
C TRP A 240 -22.42 7.53 -2.89
N GLY A 241 -22.68 7.02 -4.12
CA GLY A 241 -22.90 7.84 -5.32
C GLY A 241 -24.36 8.25 -5.56
N SER A 242 -25.30 7.82 -4.74
CA SER A 242 -26.72 8.12 -4.97
C SER A 242 -27.08 9.57 -4.58
N PRO A 243 -27.59 10.40 -5.49
CA PRO A 243 -27.99 11.79 -5.19
C PRO A 243 -29.26 11.86 -4.33
N SER A 244 -30.11 10.84 -4.38
CA SER A 244 -31.32 10.69 -3.58
C SER A 244 -31.71 9.22 -3.48
N TYR A 245 -32.50 8.88 -2.46
CA TYR A 245 -33.04 7.54 -2.26
C TYR A 245 -34.42 7.61 -1.62
N ILE A 246 -35.25 6.60 -1.84
CA ILE A 246 -36.57 6.45 -1.21
C ILE A 246 -36.45 5.37 -0.15
N ILE A 247 -36.54 5.78 1.13
CA ILE A 247 -36.56 4.87 2.26
C ILE A 247 -37.90 4.17 2.31
N SER A 248 -37.87 2.86 2.47
CA SER A 248 -39.08 2.01 2.58
C SER A 248 -39.88 2.29 3.84
N PRO A 249 -41.19 1.98 3.87
CA PRO A 249 -41.96 1.96 5.10
C PRO A 249 -41.35 1.01 6.13
N THR A 250 -41.44 1.40 7.41
CA THR A 250 -40.93 0.60 8.54
C THR A 250 -42.08 0.18 9.46
N ASN A 251 -41.78 -0.60 10.50
CA ASN A 251 -42.78 -0.95 11.55
C ASN A 251 -43.31 0.27 12.34
N LYS A 252 -42.65 1.44 12.23
CA LYS A 252 -43.05 2.69 12.92
C LYS A 252 -43.50 3.79 11.95
N VAL A 253 -43.04 3.77 10.71
CA VAL A 253 -43.33 4.78 9.70
C VAL A 253 -43.97 4.13 8.48
N ALA A 254 -45.26 4.34 8.30
CA ALA A 254 -46.09 3.63 7.30
C ALA A 254 -45.94 4.19 5.87
N ARG A 255 -45.16 5.23 5.62
CA ARG A 255 -44.98 5.87 4.31
C ARG A 255 -43.53 5.90 3.88
N GLU A 256 -43.30 5.84 2.58
CA GLU A 256 -42.02 6.08 1.96
C GLU A 256 -41.51 7.51 2.29
N ASN A 257 -40.20 7.64 2.42
CA ASN A 257 -39.54 8.94 2.67
C ASN A 257 -38.39 9.15 1.69
N LYS A 258 -38.55 10.11 0.77
CA LYS A 258 -37.48 10.49 -0.14
C LYS A 258 -36.45 11.36 0.53
N ILE A 259 -35.21 10.92 0.55
CA ILE A 259 -34.06 11.65 1.10
C ILE A 259 -33.11 12.09 -0.01
N TRP A 260 -32.40 13.20 0.24
CA TRP A 260 -31.42 13.76 -0.66
C TRP A 260 -30.05 13.76 -0.01
N HIS A 261 -29.02 13.57 -0.83
CA HIS A 261 -27.66 13.62 -0.36
C HIS A 261 -27.29 15.02 0.14
N THR A 262 -26.53 15.09 1.25
CA THR A 262 -26.05 16.36 1.82
C THR A 262 -24.85 16.92 1.06
N HIS A 263 -24.17 16.11 0.26
CA HIS A 263 -23.03 16.53 -0.56
C HIS A 263 -23.50 17.36 -1.77
N GLN A 264 -23.23 18.66 -1.75
CA GLN A 264 -23.78 19.59 -2.74
C GLN A 264 -23.24 19.38 -4.16
N MET A 265 -22.02 18.84 -4.31
CA MET A 265 -21.40 18.70 -5.62
C MET A 265 -21.99 17.56 -6.47
N ILE A 266 -22.70 16.59 -5.86
CA ILE A 266 -23.31 15.46 -6.57
C ILE A 266 -24.81 15.63 -6.85
N VAL A 267 -25.45 16.63 -6.26
CA VAL A 267 -26.90 16.89 -6.43
C VAL A 267 -27.10 18.01 -7.45
N ASN A 268 -27.63 17.69 -8.62
CA ASN A 268 -27.71 18.60 -9.77
C ASN A 268 -28.54 19.88 -9.55
N THR A 269 -29.39 19.92 -8.53
CA THR A 269 -30.18 21.09 -8.16
C THR A 269 -29.45 22.04 -7.18
N ARG A 270 -28.23 21.73 -6.77
CA ARG A 270 -27.45 22.52 -5.81
C ARG A 270 -26.44 23.44 -6.50
N ALA A 271 -26.20 24.60 -5.92
CA ALA A 271 -25.31 25.64 -6.49
C ALA A 271 -23.86 25.16 -6.68
N ALA A 272 -23.37 24.24 -5.85
CA ALA A 272 -22.02 23.69 -5.96
C ALA A 272 -21.93 22.45 -6.88
N TYR A 273 -23.00 22.10 -7.58
CA TYR A 273 -23.00 20.92 -8.47
C TYR A 273 -21.81 20.91 -9.41
N TYR A 274 -21.17 19.73 -9.51
CA TYR A 274 -20.05 19.48 -10.39
C TYR A 274 -20.29 18.15 -11.14
N SER A 275 -20.50 18.19 -12.43
CA SER A 275 -21.00 17.06 -13.24
C SER A 275 -20.08 15.82 -13.20
N TYR A 276 -18.80 16.04 -12.95
CA TYR A 276 -17.81 14.96 -12.83
C TYR A 276 -17.77 14.34 -11.42
N ALA A 277 -18.28 15.02 -10.38
CA ALA A 277 -18.40 14.43 -9.04
C ALA A 277 -19.47 13.34 -9.06
N LYS A 278 -19.11 12.13 -8.60
CA LYS A 278 -19.96 10.94 -8.64
C LYS A 278 -20.39 10.47 -7.26
N ALA A 279 -19.55 10.66 -6.25
CA ALA A 279 -19.82 10.21 -4.89
C ALA A 279 -19.08 11.09 -3.88
N GLY A 280 -19.46 11.02 -2.61
CA GLY A 280 -18.72 11.73 -1.57
C GLY A 280 -19.41 11.74 -0.22
N LYS A 281 -18.71 12.30 0.77
CA LYS A 281 -19.20 12.45 2.14
C LYS A 281 -18.74 13.77 2.73
N THR A 282 -19.67 14.50 3.33
CA THR A 282 -19.41 15.74 4.08
C THR A 282 -19.23 15.46 5.56
N GLY A 283 -18.44 16.29 6.25
CA GLY A 283 -18.33 16.29 7.69
C GLY A 283 -18.22 17.70 8.27
N TYR A 284 -18.63 17.83 9.52
CA TYR A 284 -18.45 19.05 10.31
C TYR A 284 -18.54 18.74 11.81
N THR A 285 -17.61 19.23 12.54
CA THR A 285 -17.67 19.52 13.98
C THR A 285 -16.87 20.81 14.19
N ASP A 286 -17.05 21.50 15.32
CA ASP A 286 -16.29 22.73 15.60
C ASP A 286 -14.77 22.47 15.61
N ALA A 287 -14.33 21.36 16.16
CA ALA A 287 -12.91 20.96 16.20
C ALA A 287 -12.36 20.61 14.80
N ALA A 288 -13.13 19.90 13.97
CA ALA A 288 -12.72 19.46 12.65
C ALA A 288 -12.81 20.57 11.58
N GLY A 289 -13.68 21.59 11.77
CA GLY A 289 -14.09 22.42 10.66
C GLY A 289 -14.88 21.64 9.60
N ARG A 290 -14.93 22.14 8.37
CA ARG A 290 -15.53 21.39 7.24
C ARG A 290 -14.54 20.37 6.70
N THR A 291 -15.02 19.15 6.55
CA THR A 291 -14.31 18.05 5.90
C THR A 291 -15.13 17.50 4.74
N LEU A 292 -14.46 17.10 3.67
CA LEU A 292 -15.10 16.61 2.45
C LEU A 292 -14.24 15.55 1.79
N VAL A 293 -14.84 14.41 1.49
CA VAL A 293 -14.28 13.40 0.60
C VAL A 293 -15.17 13.34 -0.63
N THR A 294 -14.58 13.46 -1.80
CA THR A 294 -15.31 13.41 -3.08
C THR A 294 -14.59 12.51 -4.06
N TYR A 295 -15.34 11.67 -4.75
CA TYR A 295 -14.88 10.89 -5.89
C TYR A 295 -15.43 11.52 -7.17
N ALA A 296 -14.57 11.71 -8.17
CA ALA A 296 -14.94 12.27 -9.46
C ALA A 296 -14.36 11.45 -10.61
N SER A 297 -15.05 11.42 -11.73
CA SER A 297 -14.62 10.71 -12.93
C SER A 297 -14.85 11.57 -14.19
N LYS A 298 -13.78 11.73 -14.98
CA LYS A 298 -13.77 12.48 -16.26
C LYS A 298 -12.87 11.75 -17.26
N ASN A 299 -13.40 11.39 -18.42
CA ASN A 299 -12.64 10.80 -19.53
C ASN A 299 -11.79 9.57 -19.13
N GLY A 300 -12.32 8.71 -18.27
CA GLY A 300 -11.63 7.50 -17.80
C GLY A 300 -10.61 7.72 -16.67
N MET A 301 -10.35 8.96 -16.26
CA MET A 301 -9.57 9.27 -15.08
C MET A 301 -10.49 9.34 -13.84
N ASN A 302 -10.15 8.64 -12.80
CA ASN A 302 -10.90 8.51 -11.56
C ASN A 302 -10.10 9.13 -10.41
N LEU A 303 -10.61 10.20 -9.81
CA LEU A 303 -9.90 10.94 -8.77
C LEU A 303 -10.67 10.95 -7.46
N ILE A 304 -9.92 10.87 -6.35
CA ILE A 304 -10.40 11.09 -4.99
C ILE A 304 -9.78 12.37 -4.47
N CYS A 305 -10.61 13.29 -4.01
CA CYS A 305 -10.18 14.52 -3.34
C CYS A 305 -10.65 14.50 -1.90
N VAL A 306 -9.74 14.72 -0.96
CA VAL A 306 -10.03 14.91 0.46
C VAL A 306 -9.59 16.31 0.85
N VAL A 307 -10.51 17.10 1.42
CA VAL A 307 -10.21 18.43 1.98
C VAL A 307 -10.62 18.43 3.44
N MET A 308 -9.71 18.82 4.33
CA MET A 308 -9.93 18.81 5.78
C MET A 308 -9.67 20.19 6.38
N LYS A 309 -10.40 20.49 7.46
CA LYS A 309 -10.33 21.75 8.22
C LYS A 309 -10.45 22.98 7.32
N SER A 310 -11.46 22.96 6.42
CA SER A 310 -11.85 24.07 5.55
C SER A 310 -13.08 24.79 6.13
N THR A 311 -13.66 25.71 5.34
CA THR A 311 -14.86 26.48 5.67
C THR A 311 -16.05 26.05 4.81
N THR A 312 -17.27 26.41 5.22
CA THR A 312 -18.49 26.16 4.43
C THR A 312 -18.44 26.82 3.06
N ALA A 313 -17.83 28.02 2.96
CA ALA A 313 -17.74 28.79 1.72
C ALA A 313 -16.68 28.23 0.75
N SER A 314 -15.67 27.52 1.25
CA SER A 314 -14.47 27.16 0.48
C SER A 314 -14.37 25.69 0.16
N VAL A 315 -14.86 24.78 1.01
CA VAL A 315 -14.62 23.33 0.87
C VAL A 315 -15.00 22.77 -0.51
N CYS A 316 -16.14 23.17 -1.08
CA CYS A 316 -16.52 22.73 -2.42
C CYS A 316 -15.72 23.44 -3.53
N LYS A 317 -15.28 24.68 -3.31
CA LYS A 317 -14.43 25.43 -4.25
C LYS A 317 -13.03 24.83 -4.31
N ASP A 318 -12.45 24.56 -3.14
CA ASP A 318 -11.14 23.90 -3.00
C ASP A 318 -11.17 22.55 -3.71
N THR A 319 -12.20 21.72 -3.44
CA THR A 319 -12.38 20.40 -4.07
C THR A 319 -12.51 20.48 -5.59
N ARG A 320 -13.28 21.44 -6.12
CA ARG A 320 -13.42 21.65 -7.57
C ARG A 320 -12.09 22.07 -8.19
N ALA A 321 -11.40 23.05 -7.61
CA ALA A 321 -10.11 23.53 -8.11
C ALA A 321 -9.07 22.40 -8.19
N LEU A 322 -9.04 21.52 -7.18
CA LEU A 322 -8.16 20.35 -7.19
C LEU A 322 -8.54 19.34 -8.27
N PHE A 323 -9.84 19.07 -8.49
CA PHE A 323 -10.26 18.19 -9.58
C PHE A 323 -9.93 18.78 -10.96
N GLU A 324 -10.19 20.05 -11.20
CA GLU A 324 -9.83 20.72 -12.45
C GLU A 324 -8.32 20.67 -12.67
N TYR A 325 -7.52 20.94 -11.62
CA TYR A 325 -6.07 20.80 -11.69
C TYR A 325 -5.67 19.36 -12.09
N GLY A 326 -6.25 18.34 -11.45
CA GLY A 326 -5.93 16.95 -11.78
C GLY A 326 -6.32 16.56 -13.19
N PHE A 327 -7.55 16.85 -13.61
CA PHE A 327 -8.07 16.49 -14.92
C PHE A 327 -7.43 17.27 -16.10
N ASP A 328 -6.94 18.47 -15.86
CA ASP A 328 -6.37 19.31 -16.92
C ASP A 328 -4.84 19.11 -17.06
N ASN A 329 -4.17 18.70 -15.97
CA ASN A 329 -2.71 18.61 -15.95
C ASN A 329 -2.17 17.18 -15.94
N PHE A 330 -3.04 16.16 -15.81
CA PHE A 330 -2.62 14.77 -15.80
C PHE A 330 -3.45 13.93 -16.77
N LYS A 331 -2.86 12.85 -17.25
CA LYS A 331 -3.50 11.80 -18.07
C LYS A 331 -3.17 10.43 -17.53
N LYS A 332 -4.08 9.48 -17.68
CA LYS A 332 -3.83 8.07 -17.42
C LYS A 332 -3.37 7.39 -18.71
N VAL A 333 -2.27 6.67 -18.63
CA VAL A 333 -1.71 5.88 -19.74
C VAL A 333 -1.68 4.41 -19.38
N ASN A 334 -1.70 3.54 -20.38
CA ASN A 334 -1.56 2.10 -20.20
C ASN A 334 -0.11 1.71 -20.48
N ALA A 335 0.60 1.20 -19.47
CA ALA A 335 2.00 0.84 -19.58
C ALA A 335 2.25 -0.21 -20.68
N GLU A 336 1.33 -1.16 -20.91
CA GLU A 336 1.44 -2.16 -21.98
C GLU A 336 1.62 -1.53 -23.36
N ASN A 337 0.95 -0.39 -23.60
CA ASN A 337 0.96 0.28 -24.90
C ASN A 337 1.98 1.42 -24.99
N ASP A 338 2.23 2.10 -23.86
CA ASP A 338 2.96 3.37 -23.84
C ASP A 338 4.40 3.23 -23.29
N GLU A 339 4.75 2.06 -22.68
CA GLU A 339 6.10 1.79 -22.20
C GLU A 339 6.98 1.24 -23.32
N THR A 340 7.91 2.06 -23.77
CA THR A 340 8.79 1.71 -24.92
C THR A 340 10.19 1.27 -24.50
N ARG A 341 10.57 1.44 -23.21
CA ARG A 341 11.93 1.15 -22.73
C ARG A 341 12.18 -0.33 -22.49
N PHE A 342 11.12 -1.13 -22.24
CA PHE A 342 11.18 -2.55 -21.86
C PHE A 342 10.51 -3.48 -22.86
N GLY A 343 9.81 -2.96 -23.88
CA GLY A 343 9.14 -3.76 -24.91
C GLY A 343 10.08 -4.19 -26.05
N GLN A 344 9.56 -5.02 -26.97
CA GLN A 344 10.28 -5.61 -28.12
C GLN A 344 11.03 -4.61 -29.02
N ALA A 345 10.69 -3.33 -28.96
CA ALA A 345 11.22 -2.29 -29.84
C ALA A 345 12.32 -1.43 -29.18
N SER A 346 12.61 -1.62 -27.87
CA SER A 346 13.63 -0.78 -27.23
C SER A 346 15.00 -1.44 -27.26
N ASP A 347 15.79 -1.03 -28.20
CA ASP A 347 17.21 -1.44 -28.34
C ASP A 347 18.06 -1.16 -27.07
N SER A 348 17.58 -0.32 -26.15
CA SER A 348 18.44 0.20 -25.09
C SER A 348 18.67 -0.77 -23.92
N PHE A 349 17.66 -1.47 -23.41
CA PHE A 349 17.84 -2.41 -22.31
C PHE A 349 18.52 -3.70 -22.76
N PHE A 350 18.07 -4.27 -23.87
CA PHE A 350 18.64 -5.51 -24.43
C PHE A 350 20.04 -5.31 -25.02
N ILE A 351 20.31 -4.15 -25.65
CA ILE A 351 21.66 -3.81 -26.16
C ILE A 351 22.64 -3.65 -25.01
N LYS A 352 22.23 -3.04 -23.90
CA LYS A 352 23.09 -2.83 -22.74
C LYS A 352 23.40 -4.12 -21.97
N HIS A 353 22.56 -5.15 -22.12
CA HIS A 353 22.67 -6.45 -21.45
C HIS A 353 22.69 -7.63 -22.45
N LYS A 354 23.24 -7.39 -23.60
CA LYS A 354 23.32 -8.34 -24.72
C LYS A 354 23.87 -9.71 -24.32
N ASP A 355 24.85 -9.71 -23.42
CA ASP A 355 25.51 -10.94 -22.93
C ASP A 355 24.59 -11.85 -22.09
N LEU A 356 23.53 -11.28 -21.46
CA LEU A 356 22.55 -12.05 -20.71
C LEU A 356 21.45 -12.68 -21.58
N PHE A 357 21.21 -12.12 -22.77
CA PHE A 357 20.06 -12.47 -23.62
C PHE A 357 20.46 -13.01 -25.01
N GLU A 358 21.76 -13.16 -25.29
CA GLU A 358 22.29 -13.47 -26.63
C GLU A 358 21.83 -14.83 -27.19
N TYR A 359 21.31 -15.73 -26.32
CA TYR A 359 20.92 -17.09 -26.72
C TYR A 359 19.43 -17.41 -26.59
N SER A 360 18.63 -16.51 -26.06
CA SER A 360 17.20 -16.77 -25.92
C SER A 360 16.41 -15.68 -26.63
N GLY A 361 15.56 -16.04 -27.52
CA GLY A 361 14.49 -15.15 -28.02
C GLY A 361 13.48 -14.84 -26.90
N ILE A 362 14.01 -14.50 -25.70
CA ILE A 362 13.20 -14.14 -24.53
C ILE A 362 12.63 -12.77 -24.81
N LEU A 363 11.34 -12.74 -25.09
CA LEU A 363 10.58 -11.52 -25.23
C LEU A 363 10.01 -11.15 -23.88
N LEU A 364 10.38 -9.98 -23.37
CA LEU A 364 9.71 -9.41 -22.20
C LEU A 364 8.40 -8.77 -22.65
N GLU A 365 7.36 -9.02 -21.87
CA GLU A 365 6.04 -8.43 -22.06
C GLU A 365 5.77 -7.48 -20.88
N VAL A 366 5.46 -6.22 -21.24
CA VAL A 366 5.01 -5.24 -20.25
C VAL A 366 3.55 -5.53 -19.93
N GLY A 367 3.24 -5.71 -18.66
CA GLY A 367 1.90 -6.03 -18.20
C GLY A 367 0.94 -4.86 -18.34
N ASN A 368 -0.35 -5.17 -18.27
CA ASN A 368 -1.42 -4.18 -18.31
C ASN A 368 -1.48 -3.40 -16.99
N GLY A 369 -0.64 -2.37 -16.86
CA GLY A 369 -0.58 -1.45 -15.73
C GLY A 369 -1.02 -0.05 -16.12
N SER A 370 -1.76 0.64 -15.23
CA SER A 370 -2.11 2.05 -15.40
C SER A 370 -1.12 2.95 -14.68
N VAL A 371 -0.71 4.02 -15.33
CA VAL A 371 0.19 5.05 -14.78
C VAL A 371 -0.43 6.43 -15.03
N THR A 372 -0.41 7.28 -14.01
CA THR A 372 -0.93 8.65 -14.11
C THR A 372 0.24 9.61 -14.27
N ILE A 373 0.38 10.20 -15.43
CA ILE A 373 1.50 11.07 -15.80
C ILE A 373 1.02 12.50 -16.12
N PRO A 374 1.92 13.53 -16.11
CA PRO A 374 1.58 14.85 -16.61
C PRO A 374 1.07 14.79 -18.04
N SER A 375 0.05 15.61 -18.38
CA SER A 375 -0.60 15.61 -19.69
C SER A 375 0.36 15.92 -20.85
N ASN A 376 1.41 16.71 -20.57
CA ASN A 376 2.45 17.14 -21.51
C ASN A 376 3.65 16.19 -21.60
N ALA A 377 3.63 15.06 -20.88
CA ALA A 377 4.74 14.11 -20.85
C ALA A 377 4.35 12.78 -21.51
N GLU A 378 5.38 12.05 -21.96
CA GLU A 378 5.30 10.66 -22.38
C GLU A 378 5.80 9.75 -21.25
N LEU A 379 5.37 8.48 -21.22
CA LEU A 379 5.77 7.55 -20.16
C LEU A 379 7.29 7.33 -20.12
N SER A 380 7.97 7.38 -21.26
CA SER A 380 9.43 7.31 -21.37
C SER A 380 10.18 8.46 -20.68
N GLN A 381 9.51 9.59 -20.43
CA GLN A 381 10.07 10.76 -19.74
C GLN A 381 9.89 10.71 -18.22
N VAL A 382 9.18 9.69 -17.72
CA VAL A 382 8.93 9.50 -16.29
C VAL A 382 10.01 8.60 -15.70
N GLY A 383 10.47 8.92 -14.49
CA GLY A 383 11.43 8.10 -13.76
C GLY A 383 10.80 6.80 -13.27
N TYR A 384 11.64 5.80 -12.97
CA TYR A 384 11.16 4.50 -12.52
C TYR A 384 12.12 3.80 -11.56
N TYR A 385 11.59 2.85 -10.79
CA TYR A 385 12.34 1.81 -10.08
C TYR A 385 11.95 0.45 -10.62
N LEU A 386 12.92 -0.47 -10.66
CA LEU A 386 12.67 -1.89 -10.88
C LEU A 386 12.71 -2.62 -9.53
N GLU A 387 11.69 -3.40 -9.25
CA GLU A 387 11.60 -4.19 -8.02
C GLU A 387 11.39 -5.66 -8.34
N TYR A 388 11.95 -6.54 -7.51
CA TYR A 388 11.60 -7.95 -7.56
C TYR A 388 10.13 -8.15 -7.15
N PRO A 389 9.42 -9.10 -7.78
CA PRO A 389 8.06 -9.43 -7.41
C PRO A 389 7.99 -10.00 -5.99
N GLU A 390 6.81 -9.91 -5.37
CA GLU A 390 6.57 -10.59 -4.10
C GLU A 390 6.57 -12.11 -4.27
N GLU A 391 6.84 -12.86 -3.19
CA GLU A 391 6.87 -14.33 -3.22
C GLU A 391 5.50 -14.88 -3.66
N GLY A 392 5.47 -15.57 -4.80
CA GLY A 392 4.24 -16.14 -5.40
C GLY A 392 3.75 -15.41 -6.66
N ASP A 393 4.28 -14.24 -6.98
CA ASP A 393 4.01 -13.57 -8.26
C ASP A 393 4.73 -14.28 -9.42
N SER A 394 4.06 -14.37 -10.55
CA SER A 394 4.61 -14.98 -11.78
C SER A 394 5.44 -14.00 -12.63
N ASN A 395 5.51 -12.74 -12.24
CA ASN A 395 6.25 -11.70 -12.94
C ASN A 395 7.76 -11.84 -12.68
N ILE A 396 8.59 -11.34 -13.59
CA ILE A 396 10.05 -11.27 -13.39
C ILE A 396 10.40 -10.05 -12.55
N LEU A 397 9.81 -8.90 -12.87
CA LEU A 397 10.03 -7.63 -12.21
C LEU A 397 8.74 -6.82 -12.17
N ASN A 398 8.68 -5.88 -11.23
CA ASN A 398 7.69 -4.81 -11.19
C ASN A 398 8.39 -3.49 -11.54
N ILE A 399 7.74 -2.67 -12.36
CA ILE A 399 8.18 -1.31 -12.68
C ILE A 399 7.27 -0.35 -11.90
N LYS A 400 7.84 0.46 -11.03
CA LYS A 400 7.15 1.56 -10.34
C LYS A 400 7.61 2.88 -10.92
N TYR A 401 6.66 3.74 -11.28
CA TYR A 401 6.91 5.03 -11.93
C TYR A 401 6.83 6.18 -10.94
N TYR A 402 7.73 7.17 -11.11
CA TYR A 402 7.86 8.31 -10.20
C TYR A 402 8.23 9.60 -10.92
N ILE A 403 7.84 10.76 -10.35
CA ILE A 403 8.42 12.06 -10.62
C ILE A 403 8.93 12.61 -9.30
N GLY A 404 10.26 12.69 -9.12
CA GLY A 404 10.85 12.87 -7.80
C GLY A 404 10.38 11.77 -6.85
N ASP A 405 9.86 12.13 -5.69
CA ASP A 405 9.32 11.19 -4.70
C ASP A 405 7.85 10.80 -4.94
N ASN A 406 7.19 11.40 -5.95
CA ASN A 406 5.78 11.16 -6.22
C ASN A 406 5.58 9.87 -7.02
N TYR A 407 4.98 8.86 -6.40
CA TYR A 407 4.54 7.63 -7.07
C TYR A 407 3.39 7.90 -8.02
N LEU A 408 3.46 7.33 -9.25
CA LEU A 408 2.51 7.56 -10.33
C LEU A 408 1.74 6.32 -10.80
N GLY A 409 2.21 5.14 -10.42
CA GLY A 409 1.63 3.87 -10.83
C GLY A 409 2.68 2.80 -11.01
N LYS A 410 2.23 1.59 -11.32
CA LYS A 410 3.11 0.43 -11.55
C LYS A 410 2.61 -0.45 -12.68
N THR A 411 3.53 -1.22 -13.24
CA THR A 411 3.24 -2.35 -14.12
C THR A 411 4.19 -3.51 -13.79
N SER A 412 3.99 -4.64 -14.44
CA SER A 412 4.86 -5.82 -14.31
C SER A 412 5.61 -6.07 -15.61
N LEU A 413 6.75 -6.76 -15.50
CA LEU A 413 7.45 -7.40 -16.61
C LEU A 413 7.34 -8.91 -16.47
N SER A 414 6.91 -9.58 -17.51
CA SER A 414 6.80 -11.04 -17.56
C SER A 414 7.49 -11.59 -18.81
N LEU A 415 7.77 -12.90 -18.81
CA LEU A 415 8.23 -13.59 -20.02
C LEU A 415 7.04 -13.82 -20.95
N ASN A 416 7.17 -13.41 -22.19
CA ASN A 416 6.22 -13.82 -23.23
C ASN A 416 6.48 -15.29 -23.57
N THR A 417 5.68 -16.18 -22.98
CA THR A 417 5.74 -17.63 -23.26
C THR A 417 4.92 -18.03 -24.48
N LYS A 418 4.27 -17.09 -25.16
CA LYS A 418 3.61 -17.35 -26.44
C LYS A 418 4.67 -17.48 -27.53
N THR A 419 5.49 -18.51 -27.44
CA THR A 419 6.26 -18.95 -28.61
C THR A 419 5.27 -19.43 -29.66
N ASP A 420 5.20 -18.70 -30.76
CA ASP A 420 4.69 -19.29 -31.99
C ASP A 420 5.37 -20.62 -32.18
N LYS A 421 4.58 -21.69 -32.37
CA LYS A 421 5.09 -23.05 -32.64
C LYS A 421 5.98 -23.15 -33.90
N ASN A 422 6.27 -22.03 -34.53
CA ASN A 422 7.08 -21.88 -35.75
C ASN A 422 8.44 -21.20 -35.53
N ILE A 423 8.84 -20.80 -34.31
CA ILE A 423 10.25 -20.53 -34.06
C ILE A 423 10.91 -21.89 -33.92
N GLY A 424 11.52 -22.35 -35.00
CA GLY A 424 12.27 -23.59 -35.05
C GLY A 424 13.50 -23.55 -34.15
N LEU A 425 13.29 -23.70 -32.86
CA LEU A 425 14.32 -24.05 -31.88
C LEU A 425 14.48 -25.58 -31.85
N VAL A 426 14.40 -26.22 -32.98
CA VAL A 426 15.05 -27.49 -33.20
C VAL A 426 16.31 -27.17 -33.97
N PRO A 427 17.49 -27.15 -33.37
CA PRO A 427 18.71 -27.26 -34.16
C PRO A 427 18.55 -28.55 -34.97
N ASP A 428 18.63 -28.41 -36.29
CA ASP A 428 18.77 -29.54 -37.18
C ASP A 428 19.77 -30.52 -36.52
N LYS A 429 19.35 -31.74 -36.22
CA LYS A 429 20.21 -32.77 -35.68
C LYS A 429 21.26 -33.10 -36.72
N GLN A 430 22.29 -32.29 -36.85
CA GLN A 430 23.58 -32.75 -37.27
C GLN A 430 24.21 -33.41 -36.03
N GLU A 431 24.19 -34.72 -35.99
CA GLU A 431 24.98 -35.46 -35.04
C GLU A 431 26.45 -35.08 -35.23
N PRO A 432 27.11 -34.47 -34.25
CA PRO A 432 28.53 -34.28 -34.34
C PRO A 432 29.20 -35.65 -34.20
N SER A 433 29.86 -36.11 -35.25
CA SER A 433 30.81 -37.19 -35.21
C SER A 433 32.05 -36.73 -34.44
N GLY A 434 32.00 -36.82 -33.15
CA GLY A 434 33.12 -36.46 -32.26
C GLY A 434 32.90 -37.19 -30.92
N GLU A 435 33.92 -37.92 -30.46
CA GLU A 435 33.99 -38.57 -29.16
C GLU A 435 33.59 -37.59 -28.06
N TYR A 436 32.49 -37.90 -27.37
CA TYR A 436 32.07 -37.19 -26.16
C TYR A 436 33.06 -37.49 -25.04
N VAL A 437 33.90 -36.53 -24.69
CA VAL A 437 34.59 -36.52 -23.40
C VAL A 437 33.54 -36.20 -22.35
N THR A 438 33.05 -37.21 -21.67
CA THR A 438 32.23 -37.01 -20.47
C THR A 438 33.11 -36.42 -19.39
N VAL A 439 33.06 -35.08 -19.23
CA VAL A 439 33.59 -34.46 -18.04
C VAL A 439 32.61 -34.78 -16.91
N LYS A 440 32.98 -35.75 -16.07
CA LYS A 440 32.36 -35.94 -14.78
C LYS A 440 32.74 -34.72 -13.94
N GLU A 441 31.82 -33.78 -13.75
CA GLU A 441 31.92 -32.80 -12.67
C GLU A 441 31.64 -33.55 -11.35
N ASP A 442 32.67 -34.19 -10.80
CA ASP A 442 32.67 -34.60 -9.41
C ASP A 442 32.85 -33.31 -8.57
N PHE A 443 31.76 -32.78 -8.04
CA PHE A 443 31.85 -31.88 -6.92
C PHE A 443 32.25 -32.69 -5.69
N PRO A 444 33.49 -32.59 -5.19
CA PRO A 444 33.92 -33.36 -4.02
C PRO A 444 33.38 -32.66 -2.75
N ILE A 445 32.09 -32.71 -2.52
CA ILE A 445 31.58 -32.47 -1.17
C ILE A 445 31.83 -33.75 -0.40
N ASP A 446 32.98 -33.83 0.27
CA ASP A 446 33.29 -34.95 1.14
C ASP A 446 32.26 -34.95 2.29
N ILE A 447 31.39 -35.95 2.24
CA ILE A 447 30.28 -36.17 3.18
C ILE A 447 30.75 -36.13 4.65
N ARG A 448 32.06 -36.31 4.90
CA ARG A 448 32.69 -36.23 6.20
C ARG A 448 32.65 -34.80 6.77
N TYR A 449 32.81 -33.76 5.95
CA TYR A 449 32.71 -32.37 6.39
C TYR A 449 31.26 -31.98 6.70
N VAL A 450 30.30 -32.50 5.97
CA VAL A 450 28.87 -32.30 6.25
C VAL A 450 28.52 -32.97 7.61
N ALA A 451 29.02 -34.20 7.86
CA ALA A 451 28.79 -34.89 9.13
C ALA A 451 29.44 -34.16 10.32
N ILE A 452 30.65 -33.60 10.14
CA ILE A 452 31.36 -32.85 11.18
C ILE A 452 30.59 -31.53 11.48
N GLY A 453 30.12 -30.82 10.46
CA GLY A 453 29.31 -29.58 10.61
C GLY A 453 27.99 -29.85 11.36
N ALA A 454 27.28 -30.94 11.00
CA ALA A 454 26.05 -31.34 11.70
C ALA A 454 26.32 -31.73 13.17
N GLY A 455 27.42 -32.42 13.45
CA GLY A 455 27.85 -32.78 14.80
C GLY A 455 28.17 -31.55 15.66
N ALA A 456 28.90 -30.59 15.12
CA ALA A 456 29.20 -29.32 15.79
C ALA A 456 27.94 -28.51 16.13
N LEU A 457 26.97 -28.47 15.21
CA LEU A 457 25.70 -27.79 15.44
C LEU A 457 24.90 -28.43 16.57
N LEU A 458 24.90 -29.77 16.64
CA LEU A 458 24.22 -30.51 17.69
C LEU A 458 24.83 -30.26 19.08
N VAL A 459 26.16 -30.14 19.17
CA VAL A 459 26.87 -29.80 20.40
C VAL A 459 26.51 -28.35 20.86
N VAL A 460 26.44 -27.40 19.94
CA VAL A 460 26.03 -26.02 20.26
C VAL A 460 24.60 -25.99 20.79
N ILE A 461 23.67 -26.71 20.19
CA ILE A 461 22.28 -26.83 20.64
C ILE A 461 22.23 -27.42 22.07
N LEU A 462 22.99 -28.47 22.34
CA LEU A 462 23.06 -29.09 23.66
C LEU A 462 23.62 -28.12 24.72
N ILE A 463 24.62 -27.33 24.38
CA ILE A 463 25.18 -26.31 25.26
C ILE A 463 24.13 -25.23 25.60
N ILE A 464 23.39 -24.77 24.58
CA ILE A 464 22.32 -23.77 24.79
C ILE A 464 21.22 -24.31 25.70
N VAL A 465 20.77 -25.54 25.49
CA VAL A 465 19.77 -26.20 26.34
C VAL A 465 20.28 -26.37 27.78
N PHE A 466 21.55 -26.75 27.95
CA PHE A 466 22.16 -26.86 29.26
C PHE A 466 22.24 -25.51 30.00
N LEU A 467 22.64 -24.45 29.28
CA LEU A 467 22.69 -23.09 29.85
C LEU A 467 21.30 -22.57 30.24
N GLN A 468 20.27 -22.89 29.46
CA GLN A 468 18.87 -22.55 29.78
C GLN A 468 18.40 -23.26 31.06
N LYS A 469 18.62 -24.59 31.14
CA LYS A 469 18.28 -25.37 32.35
C LYS A 469 19.01 -24.88 33.61
N THR A 470 20.26 -24.46 33.47
CA THR A 470 21.02 -23.92 34.60
C THR A 470 20.51 -22.54 35.02
N LYS A 471 20.10 -21.68 34.09
CA LYS A 471 19.44 -20.40 34.39
C LYS A 471 18.10 -20.58 35.11
N GLU A 472 17.29 -21.52 34.70
CA GLU A 472 16.02 -21.86 35.38
C GLU A 472 16.24 -22.38 36.78
N LYS A 473 17.19 -23.31 36.99
CA LYS A 473 17.54 -23.81 38.33
C LYS A 473 18.01 -22.66 39.25
N ARG A 474 18.79 -21.70 38.74
CA ARG A 474 19.23 -20.52 39.51
C ARG A 474 18.07 -19.58 39.83
N LYS A 475 17.09 -19.43 38.93
CA LYS A 475 15.88 -18.62 39.16
C LYS A 475 15.01 -19.23 40.25
N ILE A 476 14.74 -20.54 40.20
CA ILE A 476 13.96 -21.28 41.17
C ILE A 476 14.66 -21.23 42.57
N LYS A 477 16.00 -21.35 42.63
CA LYS A 477 16.76 -21.25 43.85
C LYS A 477 16.69 -19.85 44.49
N ARG A 478 16.64 -18.78 43.66
CA ARG A 478 16.46 -17.40 44.13
C ARG A 478 15.04 -17.17 44.68
N GLU A 479 14.03 -17.71 44.03
CA GLU A 479 12.63 -17.58 44.50
C GLU A 479 12.40 -18.36 45.79
N ARG A 480 12.94 -19.58 45.92
CA ARG A 480 12.92 -20.32 47.22
C ARG A 480 13.59 -19.57 48.33
N LYS A 481 14.73 -18.91 48.09
CA LYS A 481 15.41 -18.07 49.13
C LYS A 481 14.56 -16.84 49.50
N LYS A 482 13.84 -16.24 48.55
CA LYS A 482 12.94 -15.10 48.85
C LYS A 482 11.72 -15.55 49.64
N LEU A 483 11.15 -16.69 49.36
CA LEU A 483 10.00 -17.27 50.10
C LEU A 483 10.44 -17.64 51.53
N PHE A 484 11.64 -18.22 51.71
CA PHE A 484 12.16 -18.58 53.02
C PHE A 484 12.48 -17.33 53.89
N LYS A 485 12.87 -16.22 53.25
CA LYS A 485 13.09 -14.94 53.95
C LYS A 485 11.76 -14.27 54.37
N LYS A 486 10.71 -14.42 53.57
CA LYS A 486 9.35 -13.94 53.86
C LYS A 486 8.67 -14.73 54.99
N SER A 487 8.90 -16.06 55.08
CA SER A 487 8.33 -16.88 56.16
C SER A 487 8.96 -16.57 57.51
N LYS A 488 10.29 -16.27 57.57
CA LYS A 488 10.94 -15.86 58.84
C LYS A 488 10.52 -14.48 59.37
N LEU A 489 9.95 -13.61 58.52
CA LEU A 489 9.43 -12.30 58.94
C LEU A 489 7.99 -12.33 59.42
N ARG A 490 7.29 -13.47 59.31
CA ARG A 490 5.91 -13.67 59.83
C ARG A 490 5.85 -14.31 61.20
N PHE A 491 7.00 -14.68 61.78
CA PHE A 491 7.11 -15.28 63.11
C PHE A 491 8.03 -14.46 64.06
N LYS A 492 8.05 -13.13 63.89
CA LYS A 492 8.52 -12.17 64.86
C LYS A 492 7.42 -11.19 65.23
#